data_a522b189570b843496c85ccbd250aebe
#
_entry.id   a522b189570b843496c85ccbd250aebe
#
_cell.length_a   1.000
_cell.length_b   1.000
_cell.length_c   1.000
_cell.angle_alpha   90.00
_cell.angle_beta   90.00
_cell.angle_gamma   90.00
#
_symmetry.space_group_name_H-M   'P 1'
#
loop_
_entity.id
_entity.type
_entity.pdbx_description
1 polymer ?
#
loop_
_entity_poly.entity_id
_entity_poly.type
_entity_poly.pdbx_seq_one_letter_code
_entity_poly.pdbx_strand_id
1 'polypeptide(L)'
;MKLEQISLPVNNVVLADYWEKEANIHSFFTYPFEQQSFAKRASVLQKQFYKREALAKVIRSYMERFGVSEQAENHLRELEKGAFAIVGGQQAGVLTGPLYSVYKA
;
A
#
# COMPACT_ATOMS: atom_id res chain seq x y z
N MET A 1 -11.32 17.44 -23.66
CA MET A 1 -11.65 17.73 -22.25
C MET A 1 -10.40 18.23 -21.58
N LYS A 2 -10.36 19.47 -21.13
CA LYS A 2 -9.25 20.01 -20.35
C LYS A 2 -9.46 19.60 -18.89
N LEU A 3 -8.60 18.79 -18.35
CA LEU A 3 -8.58 18.53 -16.91
C LEU A 3 -7.82 19.68 -16.23
N GLU A 4 -8.53 20.53 -15.50
CA GLU A 4 -7.89 21.51 -14.62
C GLU A 4 -7.60 20.85 -13.29
N GLN A 5 -6.32 20.89 -12.90
CA GLN A 5 -5.92 20.43 -11.59
C GLN A 5 -6.26 21.51 -10.57
N ILE A 6 -7.27 21.25 -9.74
CA ILE A 6 -7.64 22.14 -8.65
C ILE A 6 -6.76 21.78 -7.45
N SER A 7 -5.92 22.72 -7.02
CA SER A 7 -5.17 22.61 -5.77
C SER A 7 -6.07 23.03 -4.62
N LEU A 8 -6.41 22.10 -3.74
CA LEU A 8 -7.11 22.41 -2.50
C LEU A 8 -6.13 22.87 -1.43
N PRO A 9 -6.49 23.86 -0.61
CA PRO A 9 -5.63 24.28 0.49
C PRO A 9 -5.45 23.14 1.49
N VAL A 10 -4.21 22.83 1.82
CA VAL A 10 -3.86 21.79 2.78
C VAL A 10 -3.66 22.46 4.15
N ASN A 11 -4.55 22.13 5.10
CA ASN A 11 -4.49 22.67 6.46
C ASN A 11 -3.42 22.00 7.37
N ASN A 12 -2.78 20.96 6.88
CA ASN A 12 -1.74 20.23 7.61
C ASN A 12 -0.37 20.61 7.08
N VAL A 13 0.44 21.28 7.89
CA VAL A 13 1.77 21.78 7.52
C VAL A 13 2.69 20.63 7.05
N VAL A 14 2.69 19.52 7.77
CA VAL A 14 3.52 18.35 7.40
C VAL A 14 3.16 17.79 6.02
N LEU A 15 1.86 17.74 5.72
CA LEU A 15 1.38 17.29 4.42
C LEU A 15 1.71 18.29 3.31
N ALA A 16 1.62 19.60 3.59
CA ALA A 16 1.99 20.64 2.66
C ALA A 16 3.48 20.55 2.31
N ASP A 17 4.34 20.50 3.32
CA ASP A 17 5.80 20.39 3.16
C ASP A 17 6.20 19.11 2.40
N TYR A 18 5.50 18.00 2.66
CA TYR A 18 5.70 16.75 1.93
C TYR A 18 5.34 16.88 0.45
N TRP A 19 4.24 17.57 0.15
CA TRP A 19 3.74 17.77 -1.20
C TRP A 19 4.62 18.75 -2.00
N GLU A 20 5.10 19.80 -1.34
CA GLU A 20 6.00 20.81 -1.91
C GLU A 20 7.46 20.34 -1.98
N LYS A 21 7.72 19.11 -1.52
CA LYS A 21 9.05 18.49 -1.54
C LYS A 21 10.10 19.25 -0.75
N GLU A 22 9.68 19.84 0.37
CA GLU A 22 10.59 20.53 1.26
C GLU A 22 11.69 19.60 1.81
N ALA A 23 12.95 20.02 1.75
CA ALA A 23 14.10 19.19 2.10
C ALA A 23 14.05 18.65 3.54
N ASN A 24 13.49 19.44 4.46
CA ASN A 24 13.38 19.08 5.87
C ASN A 24 12.49 17.86 6.08
N ILE A 25 11.35 17.81 5.39
CA ILE A 25 10.41 16.68 5.46
C ILE A 25 10.99 15.44 4.78
N HIS A 26 11.65 15.61 3.65
CA HIS A 26 12.22 14.47 2.91
C HIS A 26 13.31 13.74 3.69
N SER A 27 13.98 14.40 4.64
CA SER A 27 14.97 13.75 5.49
C SER A 27 14.39 12.64 6.39
N PHE A 28 13.08 12.66 6.67
CA PHE A 28 12.37 11.63 7.44
C PHE A 28 11.95 10.41 6.60
N PHE A 29 12.06 10.50 5.29
CA PHE A 29 11.65 9.44 4.38
C PHE A 29 12.87 8.81 3.70
N THR A 30 12.97 7.50 3.72
CA THR A 30 14.07 6.77 3.06
C THR A 30 14.04 6.91 1.55
N TYR A 31 12.84 7.11 1.00
CA TYR A 31 12.62 7.22 -0.45
C TYR A 31 11.78 8.45 -0.76
N PRO A 32 12.18 9.26 -1.76
CA PRO A 32 11.33 10.32 -2.26
C PRO A 32 10.07 9.74 -2.92
N PHE A 33 9.00 10.52 -2.98
CA PHE A 33 7.77 10.12 -3.66
C PHE A 33 7.94 10.22 -5.18
N GLU A 34 8.57 9.21 -5.74
CA GLU A 34 8.89 9.09 -7.16
C GLU A 34 8.69 7.66 -7.63
N GLN A 35 8.36 7.48 -8.92
CA GLN A 35 8.14 6.15 -9.48
C GLN A 35 9.36 5.22 -9.32
N GLN A 36 10.56 5.78 -9.45
CA GLN A 36 11.82 5.02 -9.28
C GLN A 36 12.01 4.47 -7.86
N SER A 37 11.41 5.11 -6.86
CA SER A 37 11.49 4.68 -5.46
C SER A 37 10.86 3.31 -5.23
N PHE A 38 9.80 2.99 -5.95
CA PHE A 38 9.17 1.66 -5.91
C PHE A 38 10.13 0.57 -6.39
N ALA A 39 10.83 0.80 -7.49
CA ALA A 39 11.82 -0.15 -8.00
C ALA A 39 13.00 -0.33 -7.05
N LYS A 40 13.50 0.76 -6.45
CA LYS A 40 14.55 0.71 -5.42
C LYS A 40 14.09 -0.10 -4.20
N ARG A 41 12.87 0.17 -3.71
CA ARG A 41 12.31 -0.58 -2.58
C ARG A 41 12.12 -2.06 -2.90
N ALA A 42 11.60 -2.39 -4.07
CA ALA A 42 11.43 -3.76 -4.53
C ALA A 42 12.78 -4.52 -4.53
N SER A 43 13.84 -3.90 -5.04
CA SER A 43 15.19 -4.49 -5.04
C SER A 43 15.72 -4.77 -3.64
N VAL A 44 15.43 -3.89 -2.68
CA VAL A 44 15.80 -4.11 -1.27
C VAL A 44 15.02 -5.28 -0.67
N LEU A 45 13.70 -5.33 -0.93
CA LEU A 45 12.84 -6.39 -0.42
C LEU A 45 13.18 -7.77 -1.00
N GLN A 46 13.60 -7.84 -2.26
CA GLN A 46 14.04 -9.09 -2.90
C GLN A 46 15.29 -9.70 -2.24
N LYS A 47 16.15 -8.85 -1.68
CA LYS A 47 17.38 -9.31 -0.99
C LYS A 47 17.11 -9.79 0.44
N GLN A 48 15.93 -9.53 0.97
CA GLN A 48 15.56 -9.92 2.33
C GLN A 48 14.91 -11.31 2.33
N PHE A 49 15.24 -12.10 3.32
CA PHE A 49 14.62 -13.40 3.51
C PHE A 49 13.30 -13.27 4.29
N TYR A 50 12.25 -13.77 3.73
CA TYR A 50 10.94 -13.84 4.36
C TYR A 50 10.43 -15.28 4.42
N LYS A 51 9.82 -15.67 5.53
CA LYS A 51 9.19 -16.99 5.71
C LYS A 51 7.83 -17.05 4.97
N ARG A 52 7.86 -16.91 3.64
CA ARG A 52 6.66 -16.76 2.80
C ARG A 52 5.74 -17.98 2.85
N GLU A 53 6.31 -19.17 2.81
CA GLU A 53 5.54 -20.43 2.89
C GLU A 53 4.83 -20.55 4.24
N ALA A 54 5.51 -20.24 5.34
CA ALA A 54 4.90 -20.27 6.66
C ALA A 54 3.77 -19.25 6.80
N LEU A 55 3.97 -18.03 6.25
CA LEU A 55 2.96 -16.99 6.22
C LEU A 55 1.74 -17.43 5.40
N ALA A 56 1.94 -17.93 4.20
CA ALA A 56 0.86 -18.40 3.33
C ALA A 56 0.07 -19.54 3.97
N LYS A 57 0.74 -20.44 4.69
CA LYS A 57 0.09 -21.52 5.45
C LYS A 57 -0.84 -20.97 6.54
N VAL A 58 -0.38 -19.97 7.30
CA VAL A 58 -1.19 -19.32 8.35
C VAL A 58 -2.39 -18.61 7.73
N ILE A 59 -2.18 -17.86 6.64
CA ILE A 59 -3.27 -17.16 5.95
C ILE A 59 -4.30 -18.17 5.42
N ARG A 60 -3.86 -19.27 4.80
CA ARG A 60 -4.73 -20.33 4.29
C ARG A 60 -5.60 -20.92 5.39
N SER A 61 -4.98 -21.30 6.52
CA SER A 61 -5.71 -21.81 7.68
C SER A 61 -6.72 -20.82 8.25
N TYR A 62 -6.39 -19.53 8.25
CA TYR A 62 -7.33 -18.48 8.67
C TYR A 62 -8.51 -18.35 7.70
N MET A 63 -8.24 -18.37 6.39
CA MET A 63 -9.25 -18.20 5.35
C MET A 63 -10.19 -19.40 5.23
N GLU A 64 -9.76 -20.62 5.56
CA GLU A 64 -10.60 -21.82 5.57
C GLU A 64 -11.88 -21.64 6.40
N ARG A 65 -11.85 -20.80 7.42
CA ARG A 65 -13.00 -20.47 8.29
C ARG A 65 -14.10 -19.69 7.57
N PHE A 66 -13.76 -18.98 6.49
CA PHE A 66 -14.67 -18.12 5.74
C PHE A 66 -14.94 -18.62 4.31
N GLY A 67 -14.28 -19.68 3.90
CA GLY A 67 -14.25 -20.15 2.53
C GLY A 67 -13.13 -19.50 1.72
N VAL A 68 -12.39 -20.31 0.98
CA VAL A 68 -11.28 -19.84 0.14
C VAL A 68 -11.74 -19.81 -1.31
N SER A 69 -11.69 -18.63 -1.94
CA SER A 69 -11.93 -18.51 -3.37
C SER A 69 -10.70 -18.97 -4.15
N GLU A 70 -10.89 -19.45 -5.36
CA GLU A 70 -9.79 -19.81 -6.27
C GLU A 70 -8.84 -18.63 -6.51
N GLN A 71 -9.38 -17.44 -6.63
CA GLN A 71 -8.58 -16.22 -6.81
C GLN A 71 -7.69 -15.95 -5.59
N ALA A 72 -8.22 -16.10 -4.37
CA ALA A 72 -7.44 -15.92 -3.15
C ALA A 72 -6.31 -16.94 -3.05
N GLU A 73 -6.56 -18.20 -3.41
CA GLU A 73 -5.53 -19.24 -3.43
C GLU A 73 -4.43 -18.92 -4.48
N ASN A 74 -4.80 -18.40 -5.63
CA ASN A 74 -3.83 -17.97 -6.65
C ASN A 74 -2.93 -16.85 -6.12
N HIS A 75 -3.48 -15.85 -5.44
CA HIS A 75 -2.68 -14.78 -4.83
C HIS A 75 -1.76 -15.29 -3.72
N LEU A 76 -2.19 -16.28 -2.93
CA LEU A 76 -1.31 -16.90 -1.94
C LEU A 76 -0.12 -17.63 -2.60
N ARG A 77 -0.35 -18.31 -3.72
CA ARG A 77 0.73 -18.95 -4.49
C ARG A 77 1.70 -17.91 -5.08
N GLU A 78 1.19 -16.78 -5.52
CA GLU A 78 2.03 -15.66 -5.99
C GLU A 78 2.88 -15.10 -4.83
N LEU A 79 2.29 -14.94 -3.64
CA LEU A 79 3.01 -14.52 -2.44
C LEU A 79 4.14 -15.49 -2.07
N GLU A 80 3.89 -16.80 -2.13
CA GLU A 80 4.90 -17.84 -1.92
C GLU A 80 6.06 -17.73 -2.92
N LYS A 81 5.76 -17.40 -4.19
CA LYS A 81 6.74 -17.25 -5.27
C LYS A 81 7.51 -15.94 -5.24
N GLY A 82 7.16 -15.02 -4.34
CA GLY A 82 7.92 -13.79 -4.16
C GLY A 82 7.17 -12.50 -4.56
N ALA A 83 5.88 -12.54 -4.80
CA ALA A 83 5.09 -11.34 -5.06
C ALA A 83 5.22 -10.33 -3.91
N PHE A 84 5.15 -9.05 -4.25
CA PHE A 84 5.10 -7.97 -3.29
C PHE A 84 3.66 -7.70 -2.85
N ALA A 85 3.49 -7.32 -1.59
CA ALA A 85 2.23 -6.87 -1.06
C ALA A 85 2.29 -5.37 -0.80
N ILE A 86 1.27 -4.65 -1.25
CA ILE A 86 1.06 -3.24 -0.91
C ILE A 86 -0.04 -3.19 0.14
N VAL A 87 0.26 -2.57 1.28
CA VAL A 87 -0.68 -2.48 2.40
C VAL A 87 -1.15 -1.05 2.54
N GLY A 88 -2.47 -0.85 2.49
CA GLY A 88 -3.12 0.42 2.75
C GLY A 88 -4.03 0.32 3.97
N GLY A 89 -3.88 1.22 4.93
CA GLY A 89 -4.79 1.32 6.07
C GLY A 89 -6.06 2.07 5.69
N GLN A 90 -7.21 1.60 6.16
CA GLN A 90 -8.49 2.28 6.01
C GLN A 90 -9.25 2.31 7.33
N GLN A 91 -10.01 3.37 7.54
CA GLN A 91 -10.94 3.41 8.66
C GLN A 91 -12.12 2.48 8.37
N ALA A 92 -12.58 1.75 9.38
CA ALA A 92 -13.81 0.99 9.27
C ALA A 92 -14.97 1.95 9.03
N GLY A 93 -15.74 1.69 7.99
CA GLY A 93 -16.90 2.49 7.63
C GLY A 93 -17.99 1.63 7.01
N VAL A 94 -19.22 2.01 7.23
CA VAL A 94 -20.38 1.44 6.55
C VAL A 94 -20.74 2.36 5.38
N LEU A 95 -21.78 2.08 4.64
CA LEU A 95 -22.28 2.80 3.43
C LEU A 95 -22.26 4.34 3.51
N THR A 96 -22.29 4.92 4.72
CA THR A 96 -22.16 6.35 4.99
C THR A 96 -20.79 6.74 5.55
N GLY A 97 -19.82 5.87 5.42
CA GLY A 97 -18.44 6.13 5.88
C GLY A 97 -17.77 7.30 5.16
N PRO A 98 -16.57 7.71 5.61
CA PRO A 98 -15.87 8.83 5.02
C PRO A 98 -15.67 8.63 3.51
N LEU A 99 -15.97 9.66 2.73
CA LEU A 99 -15.86 9.63 1.26
C LEU A 99 -14.49 9.18 0.77
N TYR A 100 -13.43 9.56 1.49
CA TYR A 100 -12.07 9.15 1.19
C TYR A 100 -11.84 7.63 1.27
N SER A 101 -12.58 6.90 2.09
CA SER A 101 -12.49 5.43 2.14
C SER A 101 -12.97 4.79 0.85
N VAL A 102 -13.97 5.39 0.18
CA VAL A 102 -14.49 4.94 -1.11
C VAL A 102 -13.48 5.20 -2.24
N TYR A 103 -12.82 6.35 -2.22
CA TYR A 103 -11.81 6.70 -3.24
C TYR A 103 -10.50 5.94 -3.07
N LYS A 104 -10.23 5.40 -1.89
CA LYS A 104 -9.00 4.67 -1.59
C LYS A 104 -9.08 3.18 -1.93
N ALA A 105 -10.31 2.67 -2.03
CA ALA A 105 -10.57 1.27 -2.37
C ALA A 105 -10.47 1.03 -3.87
#